data_cc522bd87dd3ed5d7d28ad0a2e899694
#
_entry.id   cc522bd87dd3ed5d7d28ad0a2e899694
#
_cell.length_a   1.000
_cell.length_b   1.000
_cell.length_c   1.000
_cell.angle_alpha   90.00
_cell.angle_beta   90.00
_cell.angle_gamma   90.00
#
_symmetry.space_group_name_H-M   'P 1'
#
loop_
_entity.id
_entity.type
_entity.pdbx_description
1 polymer ?
#
loop_
_entity_poly.entity_id
_entity_poly.type
_entity_poly.pdbx_seq_one_letter_code
_entity_poly.pdbx_strand_id
1 'polypeptide(L)'
;RICVAYEGMERFFPADKIILTGNPVRPSLTQNLISRDEAARKMGLNPAKKIVLIIGGSLGARSLNESVMSSLALIRASKDIQFVWQTGKFYIEEMKRRLAESETVNNLFPTDFLQDMDIAYAASDLVISRAGAGTISELSLLGKAVILVPSPNVAEDHQTKNAMALAIKDAAVHIPDSKVSKELFPAAIAIVNDVSRLTLLRENILRLGIHDSAVIIAREVLALAGHPIRTNSLSNIKSVYFIGVGCIVIS
;
A
#
# COMPACT_ATOMS: atom_id res chain seq x y z
N ARG A 1 -28.43 3.43 -1.35
CA ARG A 1 -27.11 4.01 -1.56
C ARG A 1 -26.05 2.91 -1.67
N ILE A 2 -25.06 3.10 -2.54
CA ILE A 2 -23.96 2.14 -2.75
C ILE A 2 -22.66 2.93 -2.73
N CYS A 3 -21.92 2.84 -1.63
CA CYS A 3 -20.64 3.50 -1.48
C CYS A 3 -19.56 2.66 -2.17
N VAL A 4 -18.85 3.24 -3.12
CA VAL A 4 -17.83 2.55 -3.91
C VAL A 4 -16.45 3.19 -3.74
N ALA A 5 -15.41 2.36 -3.83
CA ALA A 5 -14.03 2.81 -3.66
C ALA A 5 -13.43 3.39 -4.95
N TYR A 6 -13.95 3.00 -6.11
CA TYR A 6 -13.37 3.30 -7.41
C TYR A 6 -14.45 3.72 -8.42
N GLU A 7 -14.08 4.49 -9.43
CA GLU A 7 -14.88 4.80 -10.59
C GLU A 7 -15.17 3.55 -11.45
N GLY A 8 -16.16 3.64 -12.33
CA GLY A 8 -16.49 2.57 -13.29
C GLY A 8 -17.29 1.42 -12.69
N MET A 9 -17.93 1.65 -11.53
CA MET A 9 -18.76 0.65 -10.85
C MET A 9 -20.19 0.59 -11.39
N GLU A 10 -20.55 1.47 -12.33
CA GLU A 10 -21.86 1.53 -13.02
C GLU A 10 -22.17 0.25 -13.80
N ARG A 11 -21.14 -0.48 -14.18
CA ARG A 11 -21.27 -1.81 -14.83
C ARG A 11 -21.80 -2.91 -13.90
N PHE A 12 -21.74 -2.69 -12.58
CA PHE A 12 -22.18 -3.67 -11.58
C PHE A 12 -23.40 -3.19 -10.79
N PHE A 13 -23.61 -1.87 -10.69
CA PHE A 13 -24.63 -1.27 -9.83
C PHE A 13 -25.37 -0.16 -10.55
N PRO A 14 -26.64 0.11 -10.18
CA PRO A 14 -27.39 1.24 -10.73
C PRO A 14 -26.66 2.56 -10.47
N ALA A 15 -26.39 3.32 -11.53
CA ALA A 15 -25.60 4.55 -11.48
C ALA A 15 -26.18 5.61 -10.51
N ASP A 16 -27.52 5.68 -10.44
CA ASP A 16 -28.27 6.60 -9.56
C ASP A 16 -28.09 6.30 -8.06
N LYS A 17 -27.61 5.11 -7.72
CA LYS A 17 -27.36 4.68 -6.33
C LYS A 17 -25.91 4.77 -5.90
N ILE A 18 -24.99 4.93 -6.86
CA ILE A 18 -23.54 4.94 -6.62
C ILE A 18 -23.11 6.27 -6.00
N ILE A 19 -22.27 6.19 -4.99
CA ILE A 19 -21.55 7.31 -4.40
C ILE A 19 -20.06 6.92 -4.32
N LEU A 20 -19.22 7.65 -5.03
CA LEU A 20 -17.77 7.47 -4.96
C LEU A 20 -17.25 8.02 -3.62
N THR A 21 -16.98 7.14 -2.67
CA THR A 21 -16.56 7.50 -1.32
C THR A 21 -15.08 7.21 -1.06
N GLY A 22 -14.46 6.38 -1.88
CA GLY A 22 -13.18 5.78 -1.54
C GLY A 22 -13.31 4.69 -0.46
N ASN A 23 -12.18 4.06 -0.13
CA ASN A 23 -12.10 3.16 1.02
C ASN A 23 -11.70 3.94 2.28
N PRO A 24 -12.32 3.66 3.42
CA PRO A 24 -11.84 4.17 4.70
C PRO A 24 -10.42 3.67 4.99
N VAL A 25 -9.57 4.59 5.37
CA VAL A 25 -8.21 4.30 5.81
C VAL A 25 -8.04 4.65 7.27
N ARG A 26 -6.99 4.10 7.89
CA ARG A 26 -6.70 4.36 9.29
C ARG A 26 -6.40 5.85 9.51
N PRO A 27 -7.02 6.50 10.51
CA PRO A 27 -6.77 7.92 10.81
C PRO A 27 -5.29 8.21 11.11
N SER A 28 -4.55 7.27 11.73
CA SER A 28 -3.13 7.44 12.04
C SER A 28 -2.27 7.75 10.81
N LEU A 29 -2.65 7.27 9.63
CA LEU A 29 -1.92 7.52 8.39
C LEU A 29 -1.94 8.99 7.93
N THR A 30 -2.98 9.75 8.30
CA THR A 30 -3.16 11.13 7.87
C THR A 30 -3.04 12.16 9.00
N GLN A 31 -3.13 11.72 10.24
CA GLN A 31 -3.08 12.59 11.43
C GLN A 31 -1.68 12.70 12.04
N ASN A 32 -0.89 11.62 11.99
CA ASN A 32 0.44 11.56 12.60
C ASN A 32 1.53 11.77 11.55
N LEU A 33 1.54 12.97 10.96
CA LEU A 33 2.54 13.28 9.93
C LEU A 33 3.90 13.54 10.59
N ILE A 34 4.81 12.60 10.42
CA ILE A 34 6.22 12.77 10.77
C ILE A 34 7.07 12.91 9.50
N SER A 35 8.21 13.57 9.62
CA SER A 35 9.11 13.70 8.48
C SER A 35 9.71 12.32 8.10
N ARG A 36 10.07 12.17 6.82
CA ARG A 36 10.74 10.95 6.32
C ARG A 36 11.97 10.58 7.15
N ASP A 37 12.78 11.57 7.45
CA ASP A 37 14.04 11.36 8.18
C ASP A 37 13.83 10.98 9.64
N GLU A 38 12.81 11.54 10.29
CA GLU A 38 12.42 11.14 11.64
C GLU A 38 11.87 9.72 11.65
N ALA A 39 11.02 9.38 10.68
CA ALA A 39 10.48 8.04 10.52
C ALA A 39 11.60 7.01 10.27
N ALA A 40 12.58 7.33 9.42
CA ALA A 40 13.74 6.48 9.19
C ALA A 40 14.54 6.22 10.49
N ARG A 41 14.80 7.27 11.27
CA ARG A 41 15.50 7.12 12.57
C ARG A 41 14.69 6.28 13.57
N LYS A 42 13.37 6.45 13.64
CA LYS A 42 12.50 5.63 14.51
C LYS A 42 12.55 4.14 14.13
N MET A 43 12.75 3.84 12.84
CA MET A 43 12.94 2.47 12.36
C MET A 43 14.39 1.95 12.49
N GLY A 44 15.31 2.73 13.05
CA GLY A 44 16.73 2.36 13.13
C GLY A 44 17.45 2.40 11.78
N LEU A 45 16.91 3.13 10.80
CA LEU A 45 17.47 3.24 9.47
C LEU A 45 18.28 4.54 9.31
N ASN A 46 19.20 4.53 8.35
CA ASN A 46 19.98 5.73 8.00
C ASN A 46 19.14 6.64 7.09
N PRO A 47 18.78 7.87 7.54
CA PRO A 47 17.96 8.78 6.73
C PRO A 47 18.69 9.33 5.49
N ALA A 48 20.02 9.26 5.43
CA ALA A 48 20.77 9.66 4.24
C ALA A 48 20.68 8.66 3.07
N LYS A 49 20.17 7.44 3.32
CA LYS A 49 20.01 6.41 2.28
C LYS A 49 18.56 6.35 1.79
N LYS A 50 18.39 5.83 0.57
CA LYS A 50 17.06 5.51 0.05
C LYS A 50 16.46 4.32 0.79
N ILE A 51 15.13 4.30 0.95
CA ILE A 51 14.42 3.24 1.66
C ILE A 51 13.34 2.65 0.76
N VAL A 52 13.46 1.35 0.49
CA VAL A 52 12.47 0.55 -0.22
C VAL A 52 11.74 -0.33 0.80
N LEU A 53 10.44 -0.16 0.90
CA LEU A 53 9.56 -0.95 1.77
C LEU A 53 8.90 -2.07 0.96
N ILE A 54 9.04 -3.32 1.42
CA ILE A 54 8.46 -4.51 0.76
C ILE A 54 7.41 -5.11 1.68
N ILE A 55 6.14 -5.13 1.25
CA ILE A 55 5.02 -5.63 2.03
C ILE A 55 4.18 -6.64 1.24
N GLY A 56 4.00 -7.82 1.80
CA GLY A 56 3.20 -8.90 1.21
C GLY A 56 1.78 -9.03 1.79
N GLY A 57 1.36 -8.06 2.64
CA GLY A 57 0.16 -8.17 3.46
C GLY A 57 0.42 -8.91 4.78
N SER A 58 -0.59 -9.00 5.66
CA SER A 58 -0.44 -9.54 7.04
C SER A 58 0.06 -10.99 7.11
N LEU A 59 -0.29 -11.81 6.13
CA LEU A 59 0.13 -13.22 6.06
C LEU A 59 1.46 -13.39 5.31
N GLY A 60 1.96 -12.33 4.66
CA GLY A 60 3.09 -12.38 3.76
C GLY A 60 2.71 -12.86 2.35
N ALA A 61 3.67 -12.79 1.42
CA ALA A 61 3.51 -13.21 0.04
C ALA A 61 4.71 -14.04 -0.40
N ARG A 62 4.48 -15.33 -0.65
CA ARG A 62 5.55 -16.29 -0.96
C ARG A 62 6.41 -15.84 -2.14
N SER A 63 5.79 -15.43 -3.24
CA SER A 63 6.53 -15.01 -4.44
C SER A 63 7.38 -13.75 -4.22
N LEU A 64 6.90 -12.80 -3.39
CA LEU A 64 7.70 -11.63 -3.00
C LEU A 64 8.88 -12.06 -2.12
N ASN A 65 8.67 -12.95 -1.16
CA ASN A 65 9.73 -13.48 -0.31
C ASN A 65 10.80 -14.22 -1.13
N GLU A 66 10.39 -15.07 -2.06
CA GLU A 66 11.30 -15.77 -2.96
C GLU A 66 12.06 -14.82 -3.89
N SER A 67 11.40 -13.73 -4.34
CA SER A 67 12.04 -12.70 -5.15
C SER A 67 13.14 -11.97 -4.37
N VAL A 68 12.91 -11.65 -3.09
CA VAL A 68 13.94 -11.08 -2.21
C VAL A 68 15.12 -12.04 -2.11
N MET A 69 14.87 -13.31 -1.80
CA MET A 69 15.92 -14.33 -1.63
C MET A 69 16.73 -14.58 -2.91
N SER A 70 16.07 -14.57 -4.08
CA SER A 70 16.76 -14.72 -5.36
C SER A 70 17.56 -13.48 -5.80
N SER A 71 17.31 -12.33 -5.17
CA SER A 71 17.94 -11.04 -5.51
C SER A 71 18.96 -10.55 -4.47
N LEU A 72 19.39 -11.40 -3.51
CA LEU A 72 20.29 -10.98 -2.43
C LEU A 72 21.60 -10.37 -2.92
N ALA A 73 22.19 -10.87 -4.00
CA ALA A 73 23.40 -10.31 -4.59
C ALA A 73 23.19 -8.87 -5.09
N LEU A 74 22.05 -8.61 -5.73
CA LEU A 74 21.69 -7.29 -6.24
C LEU A 74 21.37 -6.32 -5.09
N ILE A 75 20.62 -6.78 -4.08
CA ILE A 75 20.31 -6.02 -2.86
C ILE A 75 21.62 -5.62 -2.16
N ARG A 76 22.53 -6.56 -1.93
CA ARG A 76 23.83 -6.34 -1.29
C ARG A 76 24.69 -5.33 -2.08
N ALA A 77 24.67 -5.38 -3.40
CA ALA A 77 25.41 -4.45 -4.25
C ALA A 77 24.85 -3.01 -4.17
N SER A 78 23.59 -2.84 -3.81
CA SER A 78 22.89 -1.54 -3.73
C SER A 78 23.12 -0.86 -2.37
N LYS A 79 24.36 -0.48 -2.06
CA LYS A 79 24.80 -0.01 -0.73
C LYS A 79 24.09 1.26 -0.23
N ASP A 80 23.59 2.11 -1.15
CA ASP A 80 22.90 3.36 -0.84
C ASP A 80 21.38 3.20 -0.67
N ILE A 81 20.89 1.96 -0.75
CA ILE A 81 19.48 1.60 -0.57
C ILE A 81 19.33 0.68 0.63
N GLN A 82 18.39 0.94 1.49
CA GLN A 82 17.96 0.09 2.59
C GLN A 82 16.61 -0.54 2.24
N PHE A 83 16.51 -1.84 2.44
CA PHE A 83 15.32 -2.62 2.12
C PHE A 83 14.68 -3.09 3.42
N VAL A 84 13.50 -2.57 3.74
CA VAL A 84 12.66 -3.05 4.85
C VAL A 84 11.72 -4.10 4.28
N TRP A 85 11.80 -5.31 4.80
CA TRP A 85 11.09 -6.45 4.22
C TRP A 85 10.17 -7.11 5.24
N GLN A 86 8.86 -6.92 5.07
CA GLN A 86 7.84 -7.64 5.82
C GLN A 86 7.60 -9.00 5.15
N THR A 87 8.11 -10.04 5.77
CA THR A 87 8.01 -11.42 5.29
C THR A 87 6.62 -12.02 5.51
N GLY A 88 5.90 -11.58 6.55
CA GLY A 88 4.73 -12.23 7.12
C GLY A 88 5.09 -13.25 8.20
N LYS A 89 4.19 -13.41 9.17
CA LYS A 89 4.42 -14.24 10.36
C LYS A 89 4.76 -15.70 10.04
N PHE A 90 4.20 -16.24 8.96
CA PHE A 90 4.43 -17.63 8.57
C PHE A 90 5.80 -17.88 7.94
N TYR A 91 6.45 -16.84 7.42
CA TYR A 91 7.68 -17.01 6.64
C TYR A 91 8.93 -16.53 7.38
N ILE A 92 8.80 -15.74 8.44
CA ILE A 92 9.95 -15.04 9.05
C ILE A 92 11.08 -15.98 9.47
N GLU A 93 10.76 -17.10 10.13
CA GLU A 93 11.76 -18.03 10.62
C GLU A 93 12.49 -18.75 9.47
N GLU A 94 11.75 -19.17 8.45
CA GLU A 94 12.34 -19.75 7.24
C GLU A 94 13.27 -18.75 6.55
N MET A 95 12.80 -17.52 6.37
CA MET A 95 13.58 -16.48 5.68
C MET A 95 14.84 -16.10 6.45
N LYS A 96 14.76 -15.99 7.78
CA LYS A 96 15.94 -15.75 8.64
C LYS A 96 16.96 -16.88 8.54
N ARG A 97 16.52 -18.14 8.60
CA ARG A 97 17.39 -19.30 8.42
C ARG A 97 18.12 -19.25 7.08
N ARG A 98 17.40 -19.04 5.99
CA ARG A 98 17.97 -18.95 4.63
C ARG A 98 18.93 -17.77 4.47
N LEU A 99 18.64 -16.63 5.11
CA LEU A 99 19.56 -15.49 5.15
C LEU A 99 20.85 -15.80 5.88
N ALA A 100 20.77 -16.54 7.00
CA ALA A 100 21.95 -16.96 7.77
C ALA A 100 22.87 -17.92 6.99
N GLU A 101 22.31 -18.69 6.04
CA GLU A 101 23.04 -19.58 5.15
C GLU A 101 23.62 -18.85 3.91
N SER A 102 23.25 -17.57 3.71
CA SER A 102 23.69 -16.74 2.60
C SER A 102 24.85 -15.81 3.00
N GLU A 103 25.45 -15.15 2.01
CA GLU A 103 26.38 -14.07 2.29
C GLU A 103 25.67 -12.90 2.97
N THR A 104 26.34 -12.27 3.93
CA THR A 104 25.79 -11.16 4.72
C THR A 104 25.27 -10.02 3.86
N VAL A 105 24.04 -9.57 4.12
CA VAL A 105 23.35 -8.45 3.44
C VAL A 105 22.98 -7.40 4.49
N ASN A 106 23.86 -6.41 4.70
CA ASN A 106 23.73 -5.41 5.77
C ASN A 106 22.66 -4.33 5.52
N ASN A 107 22.10 -4.28 4.33
CA ASN A 107 21.09 -3.28 3.93
C ASN A 107 19.70 -3.90 3.73
N LEU A 108 19.46 -5.12 4.22
CA LEU A 108 18.18 -5.80 4.22
C LEU A 108 17.69 -6.04 5.65
N PHE A 109 16.50 -5.56 5.98
CA PHE A 109 15.92 -5.58 7.33
C PHE A 109 14.63 -6.41 7.33
N PRO A 110 14.70 -7.74 7.56
CA PRO A 110 13.52 -8.59 7.59
C PRO A 110 12.75 -8.43 8.91
N THR A 111 11.43 -8.33 8.80
CA THR A 111 10.49 -8.36 9.93
C THR A 111 9.29 -9.24 9.60
N ASP A 112 8.68 -9.83 10.62
CA ASP A 112 7.45 -10.62 10.47
C ASP A 112 6.25 -9.74 10.17
N PHE A 113 6.12 -8.62 10.89
CA PHE A 113 4.98 -7.72 10.81
C PHE A 113 5.40 -6.29 11.19
N LEU A 114 4.80 -5.31 10.53
CA LEU A 114 4.95 -3.88 10.82
C LEU A 114 3.70 -3.38 11.53
N GLN A 115 3.84 -3.01 12.80
CA GLN A 115 2.73 -2.45 13.59
C GLN A 115 2.47 -0.99 13.21
N ASP A 116 3.53 -0.20 13.10
CA ASP A 116 3.49 1.24 12.82
C ASP A 116 3.65 1.50 11.33
N MET A 117 2.58 1.15 10.55
CA MET A 117 2.59 1.32 9.09
C MET A 117 2.69 2.78 8.67
N ASP A 118 2.19 3.72 9.47
CA ASP A 118 2.36 5.17 9.27
C ASP A 118 3.84 5.56 9.26
N ILE A 119 4.63 5.05 10.22
CA ILE A 119 6.07 5.26 10.29
C ILE A 119 6.76 4.60 9.09
N ALA A 120 6.42 3.35 8.77
CA ALA A 120 7.02 2.62 7.66
C ALA A 120 6.76 3.29 6.31
N TYR A 121 5.52 3.73 6.07
CA TYR A 121 5.19 4.50 4.87
C TYR A 121 5.91 5.85 4.86
N ALA A 122 5.92 6.60 5.99
CA ALA A 122 6.60 7.89 6.06
C ALA A 122 8.10 7.76 5.69
N ALA A 123 8.80 6.75 6.23
CA ALA A 123 10.20 6.50 5.98
C ALA A 123 10.51 6.10 4.53
N SER A 124 9.58 5.44 3.82
CA SER A 124 9.85 4.83 2.52
C SER A 124 9.89 5.83 1.37
N ASP A 125 10.85 5.66 0.46
CA ASP A 125 10.93 6.36 -0.82
C ASP A 125 10.13 5.64 -1.91
N LEU A 126 10.13 4.31 -1.89
CA LEU A 126 9.41 3.43 -2.79
C LEU A 126 8.77 2.29 -1.99
N VAL A 127 7.56 1.92 -2.34
CA VAL A 127 6.86 0.76 -1.76
C VAL A 127 6.70 -0.33 -2.80
N ILE A 128 6.96 -1.57 -2.43
CA ILE A 128 6.61 -2.77 -3.20
C ILE A 128 5.48 -3.46 -2.45
N SER A 129 4.35 -3.68 -3.09
CA SER A 129 3.17 -4.22 -2.42
C SER A 129 2.30 -5.09 -3.31
N ARG A 130 1.44 -5.91 -2.67
CA ARG A 130 0.26 -6.48 -3.33
C ARG A 130 -0.75 -5.39 -3.66
N ALA A 131 -1.55 -5.62 -4.72
CA ALA A 131 -2.51 -4.63 -5.21
C ALA A 131 -3.90 -4.76 -4.54
N GLY A 132 -3.90 -4.92 -3.21
CA GLY A 132 -5.13 -4.92 -2.42
C GLY A 132 -5.75 -3.53 -2.34
N ALA A 133 -7.09 -3.46 -2.39
CA ALA A 133 -7.84 -2.20 -2.41
C ALA A 133 -7.50 -1.25 -1.24
N GLY A 134 -7.41 -1.79 -0.02
CA GLY A 134 -7.05 -1.00 1.16
C GLY A 134 -5.65 -0.41 1.07
N THR A 135 -4.67 -1.22 0.67
CA THR A 135 -3.28 -0.75 0.50
C THR A 135 -3.16 0.33 -0.58
N ILE A 136 -3.85 0.15 -1.71
CA ILE A 136 -3.88 1.18 -2.77
C ILE A 136 -4.47 2.48 -2.23
N SER A 137 -5.56 2.42 -1.48
CA SER A 137 -6.18 3.62 -0.90
C SER A 137 -5.25 4.33 0.09
N GLU A 138 -4.53 3.59 0.94
CA GLU A 138 -3.51 4.14 1.84
C GLU A 138 -2.39 4.81 1.06
N LEU A 139 -1.81 4.13 0.07
CA LEU A 139 -0.70 4.64 -0.74
C LEU A 139 -1.10 5.86 -1.59
N SER A 140 -2.34 5.88 -2.10
CA SER A 140 -2.86 7.03 -2.85
C SER A 140 -3.02 8.26 -1.97
N LEU A 141 -3.57 8.12 -0.76
CA LEU A 141 -3.69 9.23 0.18
C LEU A 141 -2.34 9.79 0.64
N LEU A 142 -1.33 8.92 0.75
CA LEU A 142 0.02 9.30 1.19
C LEU A 142 0.93 9.75 0.04
N GLY A 143 0.48 9.66 -1.21
CA GLY A 143 1.29 9.99 -2.39
C GLY A 143 2.57 9.16 -2.48
N LYS A 144 2.50 7.84 -2.20
CA LYS A 144 3.67 6.97 -2.19
C LYS A 144 3.94 6.37 -3.56
N ALA A 145 5.15 6.54 -4.08
CA ALA A 145 5.59 5.79 -5.26
C ALA A 145 5.52 4.28 -4.98
N VAL A 146 4.94 3.50 -5.89
CA VAL A 146 4.68 2.10 -5.66
C VAL A 146 4.91 1.21 -6.88
N ILE A 147 5.48 0.03 -6.62
CA ILE A 147 5.43 -1.12 -7.53
C ILE A 147 4.35 -2.06 -7.00
N LEU A 148 3.33 -2.31 -7.80
CA LEU A 148 2.25 -3.23 -7.48
C LEU A 148 2.49 -4.59 -8.13
N VAL A 149 2.47 -5.60 -7.29
CA VAL A 149 2.58 -7.01 -7.69
C VAL A 149 1.26 -7.70 -7.32
N PRO A 150 0.31 -7.83 -8.26
CA PRO A 150 -0.97 -8.48 -7.99
C PRO A 150 -0.80 -9.91 -7.51
N SER A 151 -1.63 -10.35 -6.56
CA SER A 151 -1.69 -11.75 -6.16
C SER A 151 -2.42 -12.56 -7.23
N PRO A 152 -1.87 -13.69 -7.70
CA PRO A 152 -2.56 -14.56 -8.67
C PRO A 152 -3.71 -15.36 -8.04
N ASN A 153 -3.75 -15.45 -6.70
CA ASN A 153 -4.67 -16.32 -5.95
C ASN A 153 -5.85 -15.53 -5.36
N VAL A 154 -6.42 -14.59 -6.14
CA VAL A 154 -7.58 -13.81 -5.70
C VAL A 154 -8.75 -13.98 -6.66
N ALA A 155 -9.98 -13.93 -6.11
CA ALA A 155 -11.18 -14.06 -6.91
C ALA A 155 -11.22 -12.99 -8.02
N GLU A 156 -11.69 -13.39 -9.22
CA GLU A 156 -11.92 -12.51 -10.38
C GLU A 156 -10.74 -11.64 -10.83
N ASP A 157 -9.52 -11.99 -10.43
CA ASP A 157 -8.30 -11.26 -10.79
C ASP A 157 -8.36 -9.74 -10.47
N HIS A 158 -9.08 -9.40 -9.39
CA HIS A 158 -9.33 -7.99 -9.04
C HIS A 158 -8.03 -7.23 -8.72
N GLN A 159 -6.99 -7.89 -8.19
CA GLN A 159 -5.73 -7.20 -7.92
C GLN A 159 -4.98 -6.78 -9.19
N THR A 160 -5.00 -7.59 -10.24
CA THR A 160 -4.43 -7.20 -11.55
C THR A 160 -5.20 -6.00 -12.13
N LYS A 161 -6.53 -6.03 -12.08
CA LYS A 161 -7.36 -4.89 -12.53
C LYS A 161 -7.03 -3.61 -11.76
N ASN A 162 -6.89 -3.71 -10.44
CA ASN A 162 -6.50 -2.58 -9.59
C ASN A 162 -5.12 -2.03 -9.98
N ALA A 163 -4.10 -2.89 -10.10
CA ALA A 163 -2.75 -2.48 -10.47
C ALA A 163 -2.69 -1.82 -11.85
N MET A 164 -3.38 -2.41 -12.83
CA MET A 164 -3.46 -1.90 -14.20
C MET A 164 -4.15 -0.52 -14.26
N ALA A 165 -5.22 -0.31 -13.49
CA ALA A 165 -5.91 0.98 -13.42
C ALA A 165 -5.00 2.12 -12.95
N LEU A 166 -4.05 1.85 -12.04
CA LEU A 166 -3.06 2.82 -11.62
C LEU A 166 -1.91 2.94 -12.62
N ALA A 167 -1.46 1.81 -13.19
CA ALA A 167 -0.35 1.80 -14.15
C ALA A 167 -0.67 2.58 -15.43
N ILE A 168 -1.90 2.48 -15.95
CA ILE A 168 -2.36 3.25 -17.12
C ILE A 168 -2.33 4.78 -16.86
N LYS A 169 -2.55 5.19 -15.61
CA LYS A 169 -2.46 6.60 -15.17
C LYS A 169 -1.04 7.02 -14.77
N ASP A 170 -0.07 6.16 -14.99
CA ASP A 170 1.34 6.35 -14.56
C ASP A 170 1.47 6.65 -13.05
N ALA A 171 0.52 6.11 -12.26
CA ALA A 171 0.44 6.28 -10.81
C ALA A 171 1.07 5.12 -10.03
N ALA A 172 1.40 4.01 -10.71
CA ALA A 172 2.10 2.86 -10.17
C ALA A 172 2.88 2.15 -11.28
N VAL A 173 3.87 1.36 -10.89
CA VAL A 173 4.48 0.37 -11.79
C VAL A 173 3.83 -0.99 -11.50
N HIS A 174 3.33 -1.66 -12.55
CA HIS A 174 2.76 -2.99 -12.44
C HIS A 174 3.79 -4.04 -12.88
N ILE A 175 4.05 -5.03 -12.02
CA ILE A 175 4.86 -6.20 -12.34
C ILE A 175 4.01 -7.46 -12.07
N PRO A 176 3.75 -8.29 -13.07
CA PRO A 176 3.03 -9.56 -12.87
C PRO A 176 3.76 -10.48 -11.89
N ASP A 177 3.02 -11.22 -11.07
CA ASP A 177 3.59 -12.13 -10.06
C ASP A 177 4.55 -13.17 -10.68
N SER A 178 4.27 -13.62 -11.90
CA SER A 178 5.12 -14.57 -12.65
C SER A 178 6.49 -14.00 -13.05
N LYS A 179 6.68 -12.68 -12.99
CA LYS A 179 7.91 -12.00 -13.41
C LYS A 179 8.74 -11.43 -12.25
N VAL A 180 8.23 -11.51 -11.01
CA VAL A 180 8.86 -10.86 -9.84
C VAL A 180 10.31 -11.28 -9.62
N SER A 181 10.66 -12.55 -9.85
CA SER A 181 12.01 -13.06 -9.65
C SER A 181 13.06 -12.43 -10.57
N LYS A 182 12.64 -11.93 -11.74
CA LYS A 182 13.54 -11.35 -12.73
C LYS A 182 13.45 -9.84 -12.82
N GLU A 183 12.24 -9.28 -12.68
CA GLU A 183 11.98 -7.87 -13.01
C GLU A 183 11.88 -6.97 -11.77
N LEU A 184 11.48 -7.49 -10.60
CA LEU A 184 11.11 -6.68 -9.45
C LEU A 184 12.26 -5.82 -8.91
N PHE A 185 13.38 -6.44 -8.54
CA PHE A 185 14.49 -5.70 -7.93
C PHE A 185 15.26 -4.83 -8.92
N PRO A 186 15.53 -5.24 -10.18
CA PRO A 186 16.06 -4.32 -11.19
C PRO A 186 15.20 -3.08 -11.37
N ALA A 187 13.87 -3.23 -11.48
CA ALA A 187 12.95 -2.11 -11.59
C ALA A 187 12.92 -1.23 -10.32
N ALA A 188 12.86 -1.84 -9.14
CA ALA A 188 12.85 -1.11 -7.87
C ALA A 188 14.09 -0.24 -7.68
N ILE A 189 15.28 -0.79 -7.98
CA ILE A 189 16.55 -0.07 -7.88
C ILE A 189 16.62 1.06 -8.92
N ALA A 190 16.17 0.82 -10.13
CA ALA A 190 16.12 1.85 -11.16
C ALA A 190 15.20 3.01 -10.75
N ILE A 191 13.98 2.70 -10.29
CA ILE A 191 12.97 3.70 -9.92
C ILE A 191 13.42 4.51 -8.69
N VAL A 192 13.93 3.85 -7.64
CA VAL A 192 14.29 4.54 -6.40
C VAL A 192 15.48 5.49 -6.59
N ASN A 193 16.31 5.27 -7.61
CA ASN A 193 17.42 6.13 -7.98
C ASN A 193 17.05 7.21 -9.00
N ASP A 194 15.87 7.14 -9.61
CA ASP A 194 15.35 8.14 -10.54
C ASP A 194 14.39 9.10 -9.82
N VAL A 195 14.90 10.27 -9.43
CA VAL A 195 14.12 11.29 -8.70
C VAL A 195 12.92 11.77 -9.52
N SER A 196 13.07 11.91 -10.83
CA SER A 196 12.00 12.37 -11.73
C SER A 196 10.89 11.32 -11.78
N ARG A 197 11.25 10.04 -11.90
CA ARG A 197 10.29 8.93 -11.91
C ARG A 197 9.57 8.80 -10.57
N LEU A 198 10.27 8.88 -9.45
CA LEU A 198 9.65 8.87 -8.11
C LEU A 198 8.65 10.02 -7.95
N THR A 199 9.02 11.23 -8.36
CA THR A 199 8.15 12.41 -8.26
C THR A 199 6.89 12.22 -9.10
N LEU A 200 7.04 11.80 -10.35
CA LEU A 200 5.90 11.53 -11.23
C LEU A 200 4.91 10.51 -10.64
N LEU A 201 5.43 9.38 -10.17
CA LEU A 201 4.60 8.34 -9.55
C LEU A 201 3.86 8.87 -8.31
N ARG A 202 4.55 9.63 -7.45
CA ARG A 202 3.97 10.24 -6.24
C ARG A 202 2.86 11.24 -6.55
N GLU A 203 3.08 12.13 -7.51
CA GLU A 203 2.08 13.11 -7.90
C GLU A 203 0.85 12.47 -8.52
N ASN A 204 1.06 11.49 -9.41
CA ASN A 204 -0.05 10.84 -10.10
C ASN A 204 -0.90 10.00 -9.15
N ILE A 205 -0.27 9.23 -8.25
CA ILE A 205 -1.03 8.41 -7.28
C ILE A 205 -1.75 9.28 -6.25
N LEU A 206 -1.17 10.42 -5.84
CA LEU A 206 -1.79 11.35 -4.90
C LEU A 206 -3.09 11.95 -5.47
N ARG A 207 -3.14 12.23 -6.78
CA ARG A 207 -4.37 12.71 -7.45
C ARG A 207 -5.52 11.70 -7.42
N LEU A 208 -5.22 10.43 -7.15
CA LEU A 208 -6.23 9.36 -7.04
C LEU A 208 -6.69 9.13 -5.60
N GLY A 209 -6.08 9.81 -4.63
CA GLY A 209 -6.44 9.70 -3.22
C GLY A 209 -7.79 10.35 -2.93
N ILE A 210 -8.69 9.60 -2.29
CA ILE A 210 -9.99 10.11 -1.85
C ILE A 210 -9.91 10.31 -0.33
N HIS A 211 -10.02 11.58 0.08
CA HIS A 211 -10.01 11.95 1.49
C HIS A 211 -11.37 11.78 2.13
N ASP A 212 -11.40 11.68 3.45
CA ASP A 212 -12.63 11.69 4.27
C ASP A 212 -13.63 10.56 3.98
N SER A 213 -13.18 9.46 3.37
CA SER A 213 -14.04 8.32 2.99
C SER A 213 -14.94 7.85 4.14
N ALA A 214 -14.39 7.68 5.35
CA ALA A 214 -15.15 7.26 6.53
C ALA A 214 -16.23 8.28 6.91
N VAL A 215 -15.92 9.57 6.82
CA VAL A 215 -16.84 10.65 7.12
C VAL A 215 -17.98 10.71 6.09
N ILE A 216 -17.65 10.58 4.81
CA ILE A 216 -18.63 10.56 3.71
C ILE A 216 -19.60 9.40 3.91
N ILE A 217 -19.08 8.19 4.16
CA ILE A 217 -19.91 7.01 4.39
C ILE A 217 -20.77 7.17 5.64
N ALA A 218 -20.21 7.68 6.75
CA ALA A 218 -20.98 7.92 7.96
C ALA A 218 -22.13 8.93 7.75
N ARG A 219 -21.91 9.96 6.93
CA ARG A 219 -22.96 10.91 6.55
C ARG A 219 -24.10 10.23 5.79
N GLU A 220 -23.79 9.37 4.84
CA GLU A 220 -24.80 8.62 4.08
C GLU A 220 -25.63 7.72 5.00
N VAL A 221 -24.98 7.03 5.95
CA VAL A 221 -25.67 6.17 6.94
C VAL A 221 -26.63 7.02 7.79
N LEU A 222 -26.15 8.13 8.35
CA LEU A 222 -26.97 9.01 9.19
C LEU A 222 -28.14 9.62 8.41
N ALA A 223 -27.93 10.02 7.17
CA ALA A 223 -28.98 10.55 6.31
C ALA A 223 -30.09 9.51 6.05
N LEU A 224 -29.73 8.26 5.81
CA LEU A 224 -30.69 7.15 5.64
C LEU A 224 -31.42 6.80 6.93
N ALA A 225 -30.78 6.97 8.09
CA ALA A 225 -31.38 6.75 9.40
C ALA A 225 -32.30 7.92 9.85
N GLY A 226 -32.48 8.94 9.01
CA GLY A 226 -33.34 10.11 9.33
C GLY A 226 -32.73 11.05 10.38
N HIS A 227 -31.44 10.94 10.67
CA HIS A 227 -30.75 11.85 11.59
C HIS A 227 -30.22 13.07 10.82
N PRO A 228 -30.65 14.31 11.16
CA PRO A 228 -30.11 15.51 10.53
C PRO A 228 -28.62 15.65 10.88
N ILE A 229 -27.77 15.76 9.87
CA ILE A 229 -26.35 15.96 10.04
C ILE A 229 -26.11 17.39 10.48
N ARG A 230 -25.91 17.61 11.76
CA ARG A 230 -25.31 18.84 12.26
C ARG A 230 -23.81 18.74 12.04
N THR A 231 -23.21 19.73 11.37
CA THR A 231 -21.78 19.77 11.01
C THR A 231 -20.83 19.49 12.19
N ASN A 232 -21.25 19.77 13.42
CA ASN A 232 -20.47 19.53 14.64
C ASN A 232 -20.64 18.13 15.26
N SER A 233 -21.50 17.26 14.71
CA SER A 233 -21.75 15.94 15.30
C SER A 233 -20.78 14.84 14.83
N LEU A 234 -20.02 15.10 13.76
CA LEU A 234 -19.10 14.11 13.19
C LEU A 234 -17.81 13.94 13.99
N SER A 235 -17.41 14.94 14.77
CA SER A 235 -16.25 14.84 15.68
C SER A 235 -16.43 13.81 16.81
N ASN A 236 -17.68 13.39 17.07
CA ASN A 236 -18.03 12.44 18.11
C ASN A 236 -18.18 10.99 17.61
N ILE A 237 -18.03 10.72 16.31
CA ILE A 237 -18.04 9.35 15.77
C ILE A 237 -16.70 8.71 16.08
N LYS A 238 -16.64 7.88 17.13
CA LYS A 238 -15.41 7.22 17.59
C LYS A 238 -15.00 6.02 16.73
N SER A 239 -15.96 5.38 16.04
CA SER A 239 -15.67 4.25 15.17
C SER A 239 -16.84 3.95 14.23
N VAL A 240 -16.49 3.57 12.99
CA VAL A 240 -17.42 2.99 12.00
C VAL A 240 -16.81 1.66 11.58
N TYR A 241 -17.56 0.56 11.74
CA TYR A 241 -17.10 -0.77 11.38
C TYR A 241 -17.56 -1.13 9.98
N PHE A 242 -16.63 -1.61 9.15
CA PHE A 242 -16.91 -2.08 7.80
C PHE A 242 -16.66 -3.58 7.72
N ILE A 243 -17.65 -4.32 7.26
CA ILE A 243 -17.56 -5.75 7.03
C ILE A 243 -17.72 -5.96 5.52
N GLY A 244 -16.61 -6.26 4.82
CA GLY A 244 -16.68 -6.62 3.42
C GLY A 244 -15.59 -6.00 2.53
N VAL A 245 -15.30 -6.66 1.43
CA VAL A 245 -14.27 -6.30 0.47
C VAL A 245 -14.85 -5.34 -0.56
N GLY A 246 -14.50 -4.07 -0.48
CA GLY A 246 -14.60 -3.12 -1.60
C GLY A 246 -15.98 -2.52 -1.89
N CYS A 247 -17.06 -2.96 -1.26
CA CYS A 247 -18.39 -2.40 -1.49
C CYS A 247 -19.26 -2.44 -0.22
N ILE A 248 -19.88 -1.33 0.14
CA ILE A 248 -20.86 -1.27 1.24
C ILE A 248 -22.22 -0.98 0.62
N VAL A 249 -23.16 -1.90 0.77
CA VAL A 249 -24.56 -1.69 0.44
C VAL A 249 -25.29 -1.25 1.71
N ILE A 250 -25.88 -0.07 1.67
CA ILE A 250 -26.69 0.48 2.75
C ILE A 250 -28.15 0.45 2.25
N SER A 251 -28.95 -0.41 2.84
CA SER A 251 -30.39 -0.54 2.54
C SER A 251 -31.22 0.41 3.40
#